data_98f7a6ef54d4346ba75144c5e6271f9d
#
_entry.id   98f7a6ef54d4346ba75144c5e6271f9d
#
_cell.length_a   1.000
_cell.length_b   1.000
_cell.length_c   1.000
_cell.angle_alpha   90.00
_cell.angle_beta   90.00
_cell.angle_gamma   90.00
#
_symmetry.space_group_name_H-M   'P 1'
#
loop_
_entity.id
_entity.type
_entity.pdbx_description
1 polymer ?
#
loop_
_entity_poly.entity_id
_entity_poly.type
_entity_poly.pdbx_seq_one_letter_code
_entity_poly.pdbx_strand_id
1 'polypeptide(L)'
;SGSVDCCAGKEEKEKMATNFWELLQQHQGDLTKSGRTVADYLVQHAAEAQYLSISSLAKECCVAEATVFRFCRALGFEGYHEMRISLAQANATGALVNQHVPEPDADTAALCEHASALLMTTINGTQNNLSPEAVDKASELMHKARQVYCLGQGGSMYIANDICARFACISTKFRTAGDSHLQLVTASLMTPEDVVLFVSYSGATRDMLETLRAAKAAGAKIILLTHYEDSPGAKLADICLLYTSPSPRD
;
A
#
# COMPACT_ATOMS: atom_id res chain seq x y z
N SER A 1 8.59 -30.38 -40.75
CA SER A 1 7.86 -31.09 -39.72
C SER A 1 8.56 -30.85 -38.39
N GLY A 2 7.98 -30.09 -37.52
CA GLY A 2 8.45 -29.80 -36.17
C GLY A 2 7.41 -28.95 -35.49
N SER A 3 6.37 -29.60 -34.95
CA SER A 3 5.39 -28.99 -34.09
C SER A 3 6.06 -28.67 -32.74
N VAL A 4 6.15 -27.41 -32.37
CA VAL A 4 6.60 -26.97 -31.07
C VAL A 4 5.36 -26.87 -30.18
N ASP A 5 5.35 -27.65 -29.12
CA ASP A 5 4.32 -27.72 -28.10
C ASP A 5 4.05 -26.34 -27.47
N CYS A 6 2.83 -25.85 -27.65
CA CYS A 6 2.32 -24.60 -27.16
C CYS A 6 1.45 -24.79 -25.89
N CYS A 7 1.72 -25.82 -25.08
CA CYS A 7 0.87 -26.16 -23.93
C CYS A 7 1.44 -25.79 -22.54
N ALA A 8 2.73 -25.40 -22.43
CA ALA A 8 3.34 -25.10 -21.13
C ALA A 8 3.05 -23.69 -20.58
N GLY A 9 2.46 -22.82 -21.37
CA GLY A 9 2.23 -21.41 -20.97
C GLY A 9 0.84 -21.09 -20.40
N LYS A 10 -0.07 -22.07 -20.32
CA LYS A 10 -1.43 -21.85 -19.81
C LYS A 10 -1.59 -22.16 -18.33
N GLU A 11 -0.85 -23.11 -17.79
CA GLU A 11 -0.94 -23.49 -16.37
C GLU A 11 -0.31 -22.46 -15.40
N GLU A 12 0.71 -21.71 -15.85
CA GLU A 12 1.29 -20.61 -15.03
C GLU A 12 0.42 -19.35 -14.99
N LYS A 13 -0.45 -19.12 -15.97
CA LYS A 13 -1.34 -17.95 -15.98
C LYS A 13 -2.63 -18.11 -15.18
N GLU A 14 -3.07 -19.34 -14.92
CA GLU A 14 -4.24 -19.60 -14.07
C GLU A 14 -3.96 -19.53 -12.56
N LYS A 15 -2.68 -19.68 -12.14
CA LYS A 15 -2.28 -19.58 -10.73
C LYS A 15 -2.25 -18.15 -10.14
N MET A 16 -2.45 -17.11 -10.95
CA MET A 16 -2.25 -15.71 -10.55
C MET A 16 -3.53 -14.90 -10.28
N ALA A 17 -4.69 -15.52 -10.21
CA ALA A 17 -5.96 -14.82 -10.09
C ALA A 17 -6.82 -15.15 -8.86
N THR A 18 -6.40 -16.07 -8.00
CA THR A 18 -7.22 -16.44 -6.83
C THR A 18 -6.81 -15.61 -5.62
N ASN A 19 -7.72 -14.76 -5.14
CA ASN A 19 -7.53 -13.91 -3.98
C ASN A 19 -7.34 -14.78 -2.70
N PHE A 20 -6.48 -14.36 -1.77
CA PHE A 20 -6.24 -15.03 -0.50
C PHE A 20 -7.54 -15.43 0.22
N TRP A 21 -8.54 -14.55 0.25
CA TRP A 21 -9.81 -14.77 0.92
C TRP A 21 -10.67 -15.85 0.23
N GLU A 22 -10.60 -15.92 -1.10
CA GLU A 22 -11.25 -16.99 -1.88
C GLU A 22 -10.60 -18.33 -1.61
N LEU A 23 -9.26 -18.39 -1.60
CA LEU A 23 -8.52 -19.60 -1.23
C LEU A 23 -8.85 -20.07 0.19
N LEU A 24 -8.91 -19.13 1.14
CA LEU A 24 -9.28 -19.43 2.51
C LEU A 24 -10.70 -20.03 2.59
N GLN A 25 -11.64 -19.46 1.87
CA GLN A 25 -13.02 -19.91 1.81
C GLN A 25 -13.16 -21.30 1.18
N GLN A 26 -12.45 -21.55 0.07
CA GLN A 26 -12.44 -22.84 -0.62
C GLN A 26 -11.88 -23.97 0.25
N HIS A 27 -10.84 -23.69 1.06
CA HIS A 27 -10.15 -24.69 1.89
C HIS A 27 -10.61 -24.73 3.35
N GLN A 28 -11.63 -23.93 3.72
CA GLN A 28 -12.09 -23.84 5.11
C GLN A 28 -12.52 -25.20 5.71
N GLY A 29 -13.08 -26.09 4.87
CA GLY A 29 -13.48 -27.44 5.26
C GLY A 29 -12.32 -28.37 5.62
N ASP A 30 -11.16 -28.18 4.98
CA ASP A 30 -9.98 -29.05 5.06
C ASP A 30 -9.01 -28.63 6.18
N LEU A 31 -9.24 -27.45 6.81
CA LEU A 31 -8.37 -26.94 7.85
C LEU A 31 -8.47 -27.75 9.15
N THR A 32 -7.31 -28.07 9.73
CA THR A 32 -7.22 -28.62 11.08
C THR A 32 -7.74 -27.63 12.13
N LYS A 33 -8.05 -28.08 13.35
CA LYS A 33 -8.48 -27.20 14.45
C LYS A 33 -7.52 -26.02 14.67
N SER A 34 -6.22 -26.28 14.69
CA SER A 34 -5.21 -25.23 14.85
C SER A 34 -5.07 -24.35 13.59
N GLY A 35 -5.31 -24.89 12.40
CA GLY A 35 -5.37 -24.12 11.15
C GLY A 35 -6.56 -23.16 11.12
N ARG A 36 -7.72 -23.58 11.67
CA ARG A 36 -8.88 -22.71 11.84
C ARG A 36 -8.60 -21.55 12.80
N THR A 37 -7.87 -21.79 13.89
CA THR A 37 -7.46 -20.70 14.80
C THR A 37 -6.62 -19.65 14.07
N VAL A 38 -5.71 -20.07 13.17
CA VAL A 38 -4.94 -19.14 12.34
C VAL A 38 -5.85 -18.40 11.36
N ALA A 39 -6.77 -19.10 10.70
CA ALA A 39 -7.76 -18.50 9.79
C ALA A 39 -8.62 -17.45 10.49
N ASP A 40 -9.18 -17.78 11.67
CA ASP A 40 -10.03 -16.88 12.45
C ASP A 40 -9.28 -15.62 12.88
N TYR A 41 -8.00 -15.75 13.28
CA TYR A 41 -7.16 -14.61 13.60
C TYR A 41 -6.94 -13.71 12.38
N LEU A 42 -6.60 -14.30 11.21
CA LEU A 42 -6.40 -13.56 9.96
C LEU A 42 -7.66 -12.81 9.50
N VAL A 43 -8.86 -13.41 9.71
CA VAL A 43 -10.14 -12.75 9.39
C VAL A 43 -10.40 -11.56 10.31
N GLN A 44 -10.09 -11.69 11.61
CA GLN A 44 -10.34 -10.63 12.60
C GLN A 44 -9.29 -9.51 12.58
N HIS A 45 -8.04 -9.82 12.19
CA HIS A 45 -6.88 -8.94 12.24
C HIS A 45 -6.17 -8.80 10.90
N ALA A 46 -6.91 -8.84 9.79
CA ALA A 46 -6.38 -8.88 8.43
C ALA A 46 -5.37 -7.76 8.13
N ALA A 47 -5.68 -6.54 8.55
CA ALA A 47 -4.84 -5.36 8.30
C ALA A 47 -3.50 -5.41 9.04
N GLU A 48 -3.46 -6.00 10.23
CA GLU A 48 -2.28 -6.11 11.07
C GLU A 48 -1.44 -7.34 10.71
N ALA A 49 -2.12 -8.45 10.38
CA ALA A 49 -1.50 -9.75 10.14
C ALA A 49 -0.52 -9.74 8.96
N GLN A 50 -0.75 -8.92 7.94
CA GLN A 50 0.14 -8.78 6.79
C GLN A 50 1.56 -8.27 7.15
N TYR A 51 1.72 -7.64 8.32
CA TYR A 51 3.01 -7.11 8.79
C TYR A 51 3.70 -8.04 9.80
N LEU A 52 2.98 -9.03 10.32
CA LEU A 52 3.55 -9.95 11.30
C LEU A 52 4.62 -10.85 10.66
N SER A 53 5.60 -11.23 11.46
CA SER A 53 6.48 -12.36 11.13
C SER A 53 5.75 -13.69 11.40
N ILE A 54 6.23 -14.80 10.84
CA ILE A 54 5.66 -16.12 11.14
C ILE A 54 5.66 -16.41 12.64
N SER A 55 6.73 -16.01 13.34
CA SER A 55 6.87 -16.17 14.79
C SER A 55 5.85 -15.31 15.56
N SER A 56 5.64 -14.07 15.12
CA SER A 56 4.66 -13.18 15.72
C SER A 56 3.24 -13.70 15.52
N LEU A 57 2.87 -14.10 14.28
CA LEU A 57 1.56 -14.68 14.00
C LEU A 57 1.32 -15.96 14.79
N ALA A 58 2.31 -16.85 14.89
CA ALA A 58 2.22 -18.07 15.67
C ALA A 58 1.95 -17.79 17.16
N LYS A 59 2.61 -16.76 17.71
CA LYS A 59 2.44 -16.29 19.08
C LYS A 59 1.03 -15.74 19.31
N GLU A 60 0.55 -14.85 18.43
CA GLU A 60 -0.80 -14.29 18.53
C GLU A 60 -1.89 -15.35 18.45
N CYS A 61 -1.70 -16.34 17.57
CA CYS A 61 -2.62 -17.48 17.45
C CYS A 61 -2.43 -18.56 18.52
N CYS A 62 -1.47 -18.44 19.42
CA CYS A 62 -1.08 -19.47 20.41
C CYS A 62 -0.82 -20.84 19.77
N VAL A 63 -0.14 -20.90 18.62
CA VAL A 63 0.24 -22.12 17.89
C VAL A 63 1.74 -22.16 17.60
N ALA A 64 2.25 -23.32 17.21
CA ALA A 64 3.65 -23.43 16.76
C ALA A 64 3.82 -22.86 15.34
N GLU A 65 4.98 -22.29 15.01
CA GLU A 65 5.32 -21.80 13.65
C GLU A 65 5.10 -22.87 12.58
N ALA A 66 5.42 -24.14 12.87
CA ALA A 66 5.15 -25.25 11.97
C ALA A 66 3.66 -25.42 11.65
N THR A 67 2.75 -24.96 12.52
CA THR A 67 1.31 -24.97 12.28
C THR A 67 0.93 -23.87 11.29
N VAL A 68 1.50 -22.68 11.44
CA VAL A 68 1.32 -21.57 10.49
C VAL A 68 1.87 -21.96 9.11
N PHE A 69 3.04 -22.61 9.05
CA PHE A 69 3.60 -23.08 7.80
C PHE A 69 2.69 -24.12 7.11
N ARG A 70 2.18 -25.11 7.88
CA ARG A 70 1.23 -26.11 7.35
C ARG A 70 -0.08 -25.47 6.88
N PHE A 71 -0.56 -24.44 7.56
CA PHE A 71 -1.71 -23.66 7.12
C PHE A 71 -1.46 -23.01 5.76
N CYS A 72 -0.29 -22.36 5.55
CA CYS A 72 0.08 -21.79 4.25
C CYS A 72 0.08 -22.86 3.15
N ARG A 73 0.64 -24.05 3.43
CA ARG A 73 0.68 -25.17 2.50
C ARG A 73 -0.72 -25.73 2.18
N ALA A 74 -1.62 -25.75 3.16
CA ALA A 74 -3.00 -26.20 2.97
C ALA A 74 -3.80 -25.27 2.06
N LEU A 75 -3.45 -23.97 2.03
CA LEU A 75 -4.04 -22.98 1.11
C LEU A 75 -3.33 -22.94 -0.27
N GLY A 76 -2.32 -23.78 -0.51
CA GLY A 76 -1.61 -23.88 -1.79
C GLY A 76 -0.39 -22.98 -1.92
N PHE A 77 -0.01 -22.20 -0.87
CA PHE A 77 1.19 -21.37 -0.88
C PHE A 77 2.47 -22.20 -0.64
N GLU A 78 3.58 -21.79 -1.24
CA GLU A 78 4.87 -22.43 -1.01
C GLU A 78 5.41 -22.17 0.41
N GLY A 79 4.97 -21.10 1.06
CA GLY A 79 5.35 -20.76 2.42
C GLY A 79 4.72 -19.48 2.92
N TYR A 80 5.12 -19.08 4.13
CA TYR A 80 4.57 -17.92 4.83
C TYR A 80 4.77 -16.61 4.07
N HIS A 81 5.92 -16.44 3.40
CA HIS A 81 6.23 -15.21 2.67
C HIS A 81 5.25 -14.97 1.50
N GLU A 82 4.99 -16.02 0.71
CA GLU A 82 4.04 -15.96 -0.39
C GLU A 82 2.61 -15.72 0.10
N MET A 83 2.19 -16.45 1.14
CA MET A 83 0.88 -16.25 1.78
C MET A 83 0.72 -14.81 2.27
N ARG A 84 1.74 -14.23 2.91
CA ARG A 84 1.71 -12.85 3.40
C ARG A 84 1.60 -11.82 2.29
N ILE A 85 2.28 -12.04 1.14
CA ILE A 85 2.14 -11.18 -0.05
C ILE A 85 0.72 -11.27 -0.59
N SER A 86 0.17 -12.48 -0.73
CA SER A 86 -1.20 -12.70 -1.18
C SER A 86 -2.23 -12.07 -0.22
N LEU A 87 -2.01 -12.20 1.09
CA LEU A 87 -2.83 -11.53 2.11
C LEU A 87 -2.76 -10.01 1.98
N ALA A 88 -1.56 -9.43 1.80
CA ALA A 88 -1.38 -8.00 1.63
C ALA A 88 -2.06 -7.48 0.36
N GLN A 89 -1.96 -8.23 -0.74
CA GLN A 89 -2.67 -7.93 -1.98
C GLN A 89 -4.19 -8.03 -1.80
N ALA A 90 -4.65 -9.07 -1.09
CA ALA A 90 -6.06 -9.26 -0.80
C ALA A 90 -6.61 -8.20 0.16
N ASN A 91 -5.81 -7.73 1.12
CA ASN A 91 -6.21 -6.65 2.01
C ASN A 91 -6.25 -5.30 1.28
N ALA A 92 -5.31 -5.07 0.36
CA ALA A 92 -5.34 -3.91 -0.53
C ALA A 92 -6.61 -3.92 -1.41
N THR A 93 -7.05 -5.12 -1.85
CA THR A 93 -8.36 -5.33 -2.50
C THR A 93 -9.50 -5.50 -1.48
N GLY A 94 -9.27 -6.01 -0.31
CA GLY A 94 -10.25 -6.46 0.69
C GLY A 94 -10.81 -5.36 1.59
N ALA A 95 -10.23 -4.15 1.60
CA ALA A 95 -10.96 -2.95 2.00
C ALA A 95 -12.20 -2.74 1.11
N LEU A 96 -12.22 -3.39 -0.04
CA LEU A 96 -13.33 -3.47 -0.98
C LEU A 96 -14.28 -4.65 -0.69
N VAL A 97 -13.81 -5.75 -0.07
CA VAL A 97 -14.61 -6.99 0.14
C VAL A 97 -15.61 -6.84 1.28
N ASN A 98 -15.36 -5.98 2.26
CA ASN A 98 -16.37 -5.66 3.29
C ASN A 98 -17.44 -4.65 2.80
N GLN A 99 -17.29 -4.11 1.60
CA GLN A 99 -18.34 -3.35 0.93
C GLN A 99 -18.91 -4.28 -0.13
N HIS A 100 -20.21 -4.49 -0.07
CA HIS A 100 -20.98 -5.29 -1.02
C HIS A 100 -20.57 -4.93 -2.46
N VAL A 101 -19.61 -5.68 -3.03
CA VAL A 101 -19.23 -5.48 -4.44
C VAL A 101 -20.47 -5.82 -5.25
N PRO A 102 -20.98 -4.93 -6.08
CA PRO A 102 -22.14 -5.21 -6.89
C PRO A 102 -21.90 -6.45 -7.75
N GLU A 103 -22.91 -7.30 -7.90
CA GLU A 103 -22.86 -8.45 -8.79
C GLU A 103 -22.46 -8.00 -10.22
N PRO A 104 -21.83 -8.91 -11.02
CA PRO A 104 -21.34 -8.55 -12.35
C PRO A 104 -22.42 -8.02 -13.31
N ASP A 105 -23.69 -8.30 -13.02
CA ASP A 105 -24.88 -7.87 -13.74
C ASP A 105 -25.65 -6.72 -13.05
N ALA A 106 -25.05 -6.11 -12.02
CA ALA A 106 -25.64 -4.98 -11.32
C ALA A 106 -25.93 -3.83 -12.28
N ASP A 107 -27.04 -3.14 -12.06
CA ASP A 107 -27.39 -1.98 -12.85
C ASP A 107 -26.45 -0.78 -12.57
N THR A 108 -26.47 0.21 -13.46
CA THR A 108 -25.62 1.40 -13.35
C THR A 108 -25.88 2.20 -12.07
N ALA A 109 -27.11 2.18 -11.55
CA ALA A 109 -27.47 2.89 -10.32
C ALA A 109 -26.76 2.27 -9.12
N ALA A 110 -26.80 0.93 -8.99
CA ALA A 110 -26.10 0.20 -7.94
C ALA A 110 -24.58 0.41 -8.00
N LEU A 111 -23.98 0.46 -9.20
CA LEU A 111 -22.56 0.77 -9.38
C LEU A 111 -22.23 2.19 -8.92
N CYS A 112 -23.05 3.18 -9.21
CA CYS A 112 -22.87 4.56 -8.76
C CYS A 112 -22.99 4.69 -7.24
N GLU A 113 -23.97 4.00 -6.62
CA GLU A 113 -24.14 3.99 -5.16
C GLU A 113 -22.94 3.35 -4.50
N HIS A 114 -22.46 2.21 -5.01
CA HIS A 114 -21.26 1.54 -4.51
C HIS A 114 -20.03 2.43 -4.59
N ALA A 115 -19.78 3.07 -5.74
CA ALA A 115 -18.65 3.98 -5.91
C ALA A 115 -18.71 5.16 -4.92
N SER A 116 -19.91 5.72 -4.71
CA SER A 116 -20.11 6.79 -3.75
C SER A 116 -19.84 6.35 -2.31
N ALA A 117 -20.36 5.19 -1.92
CA ALA A 117 -20.14 4.63 -0.59
C ALA A 117 -18.63 4.35 -0.33
N LEU A 118 -17.93 3.83 -1.35
CA LEU A 118 -16.48 3.57 -1.30
C LEU A 118 -15.69 4.87 -1.08
N LEU A 119 -16.01 5.92 -1.82
CA LEU A 119 -15.36 7.23 -1.66
C LEU A 119 -15.61 7.82 -0.26
N MET A 120 -16.84 7.74 0.25
CA MET A 120 -17.18 8.22 1.59
C MET A 120 -16.40 7.46 2.68
N THR A 121 -16.32 6.14 2.56
CA THR A 121 -15.55 5.30 3.49
C THR A 121 -14.07 5.68 3.46
N THR A 122 -13.53 5.94 2.27
CA THR A 122 -12.14 6.36 2.08
C THR A 122 -11.85 7.72 2.75
N ILE A 123 -12.76 8.69 2.58
CA ILE A 123 -12.63 10.01 3.21
C ILE A 123 -12.67 9.88 4.73
N ASN A 124 -13.64 9.15 5.26
CA ASN A 124 -13.77 8.92 6.71
C ASN A 124 -12.55 8.18 7.28
N GLY A 125 -12.05 7.16 6.57
CA GLY A 125 -10.83 6.44 6.96
C GLY A 125 -9.60 7.35 6.99
N THR A 126 -9.47 8.24 6.00
CA THR A 126 -8.39 9.25 5.98
C THR A 126 -8.53 10.21 7.16
N GLN A 127 -9.72 10.72 7.42
CA GLN A 127 -9.96 11.63 8.54
C GLN A 127 -9.60 11.00 9.90
N ASN A 128 -9.92 9.72 10.09
CA ASN A 128 -9.63 9.01 11.33
C ASN A 128 -8.14 8.72 11.55
N ASN A 129 -7.38 8.57 10.46
CA ASN A 129 -5.95 8.24 10.51
C ASN A 129 -5.04 9.47 10.44
N LEU A 130 -5.56 10.61 10.02
CA LEU A 130 -4.77 11.83 9.85
C LEU A 130 -4.61 12.56 11.19
N SER A 131 -3.36 12.72 11.64
CA SER A 131 -3.05 13.50 12.85
C SER A 131 -3.08 15.00 12.54
N PRO A 132 -3.90 15.80 13.23
CA PRO A 132 -3.89 17.26 13.10
C PRO A 132 -2.51 17.86 13.38
N GLU A 133 -1.80 17.36 14.39
CA GLU A 133 -0.45 17.83 14.75
C GLU A 133 0.58 17.53 13.65
N ALA A 134 0.43 16.41 12.94
CA ALA A 134 1.29 16.09 11.78
C ALA A 134 1.00 17.04 10.62
N VAL A 135 -0.26 17.40 10.39
CA VAL A 135 -0.66 18.38 9.37
C VAL A 135 -0.09 19.75 9.68
N ASP A 136 -0.20 20.22 10.94
CA ASP A 136 0.35 21.50 11.37
C ASP A 136 1.87 21.55 11.18
N LYS A 137 2.59 20.51 11.60
CA LYS A 137 4.04 20.40 11.40
C LYS A 137 4.43 20.39 9.92
N ALA A 138 3.71 19.64 9.08
CA ALA A 138 3.94 19.58 7.64
C ALA A 138 3.70 20.95 6.99
N SER A 139 2.62 21.63 7.36
CA SER A 139 2.30 22.98 6.89
C SER A 139 3.40 23.98 7.26
N GLU A 140 3.88 23.94 8.50
CA GLU A 140 4.96 24.81 8.97
C GLU A 140 6.28 24.53 8.22
N LEU A 141 6.65 23.27 7.99
CA LEU A 141 7.81 22.90 7.20
C LEU A 141 7.70 23.43 5.77
N MET A 142 6.57 23.19 5.10
CA MET A 142 6.34 23.69 3.75
C MET A 142 6.30 25.22 3.71
N HIS A 143 5.79 25.89 4.72
CA HIS A 143 5.77 27.35 4.78
C HIS A 143 7.17 27.93 4.86
N LYS A 144 8.07 27.36 5.66
CA LYS A 144 9.46 27.82 5.85
C LYS A 144 10.41 27.41 4.73
N ALA A 145 10.06 26.41 3.94
CA ALA A 145 10.92 25.87 2.92
C ALA A 145 11.26 26.88 1.83
N ARG A 146 12.49 26.79 1.32
CA ARG A 146 12.95 27.48 0.11
C ARG A 146 12.25 26.93 -1.13
N GLN A 147 12.23 25.62 -1.27
CA GLN A 147 11.50 24.88 -2.32
C GLN A 147 10.79 23.67 -1.69
N VAL A 148 9.64 23.31 -2.24
CA VAL A 148 8.88 22.11 -1.90
C VAL A 148 8.77 21.26 -3.17
N TYR A 149 9.33 20.07 -3.14
CA TYR A 149 9.32 19.14 -4.26
C TYR A 149 8.21 18.10 -4.04
N CYS A 150 7.13 18.21 -4.82
CA CYS A 150 6.03 17.26 -4.82
C CYS A 150 6.38 16.09 -5.74
N LEU A 151 6.67 14.93 -5.17
CA LEU A 151 7.17 13.76 -5.88
C LEU A 151 6.25 12.57 -5.67
N GLY A 152 6.26 11.66 -6.62
CA GLY A 152 5.50 10.41 -6.58
C GLY A 152 5.85 9.56 -7.79
N GLN A 153 5.41 8.30 -7.80
CA GLN A 153 5.70 7.37 -8.90
C GLN A 153 4.41 6.69 -9.34
N GLY A 154 4.33 6.30 -10.63
CA GLY A 154 3.13 5.68 -11.19
C GLY A 154 1.88 6.54 -10.97
N GLY A 155 0.83 5.94 -10.42
CA GLY A 155 -0.42 6.64 -10.09
C GLY A 155 -0.24 7.77 -9.08
N SER A 156 0.66 7.60 -8.11
CA SER A 156 0.95 8.60 -7.08
C SER A 156 1.59 9.88 -7.65
N MET A 157 2.23 9.80 -8.84
CA MET A 157 2.77 10.98 -9.51
C MET A 157 1.66 11.96 -9.93
N TYR A 158 0.50 11.46 -10.36
CA TYR A 158 -0.64 12.33 -10.72
C TYR A 158 -1.13 13.11 -9.50
N ILE A 159 -1.18 12.46 -8.33
CA ILE A 159 -1.54 13.11 -7.08
C ILE A 159 -0.50 14.17 -6.69
N ALA A 160 0.79 13.85 -6.78
CA ALA A 160 1.87 14.78 -6.50
C ALA A 160 1.84 16.01 -7.43
N ASN A 161 1.54 15.80 -8.72
CA ASN A 161 1.39 16.87 -9.70
C ASN A 161 0.15 17.74 -9.40
N ASP A 162 -0.98 17.15 -9.01
CA ASP A 162 -2.18 17.92 -8.61
C ASP A 162 -1.92 18.77 -7.37
N ILE A 163 -1.26 18.19 -6.35
CA ILE A 163 -0.80 18.94 -5.17
C ILE A 163 0.08 20.12 -5.60
N CYS A 164 1.11 19.88 -6.43
CA CYS A 164 2.00 20.93 -6.91
C CYS A 164 1.22 22.03 -7.65
N ALA A 165 0.31 21.67 -8.55
CA ALA A 165 -0.50 22.61 -9.32
C ALA A 165 -1.39 23.49 -8.42
N ARG A 166 -2.04 22.90 -7.42
CA ARG A 166 -2.90 23.63 -6.46
C ARG A 166 -2.08 24.63 -5.64
N PHE A 167 -0.95 24.20 -5.12
CA PHE A 167 -0.07 25.12 -4.37
C PHE A 167 0.62 26.16 -5.25
N ALA A 168 0.85 25.89 -6.53
CA ALA A 168 1.40 26.85 -7.49
C ALA A 168 0.50 28.07 -7.68
N CYS A 169 -0.81 27.96 -7.41
CA CYS A 169 -1.74 29.10 -7.43
C CYS A 169 -1.45 30.13 -6.32
N ILE A 170 -0.74 29.76 -5.26
CA ILE A 170 -0.47 30.64 -4.11
C ILE A 170 1.01 30.87 -3.85
N SER A 171 1.91 30.04 -4.41
CA SER A 171 3.35 30.15 -4.20
C SER A 171 4.14 29.52 -5.32
N THR A 172 5.23 30.16 -5.74
CA THR A 172 6.11 29.69 -6.81
C THR A 172 7.17 28.68 -6.33
N LYS A 173 7.19 28.33 -5.06
CA LYS A 173 8.20 27.43 -4.49
C LYS A 173 7.91 25.94 -4.68
N PHE A 174 6.70 25.59 -5.12
CA PHE A 174 6.32 24.19 -5.37
C PHE A 174 6.81 23.74 -6.74
N ARG A 175 7.46 22.59 -6.77
CA ARG A 175 8.08 21.97 -7.95
C ARG A 175 7.73 20.50 -8.04
N THR A 176 7.85 19.93 -9.22
CA THR A 176 7.73 18.49 -9.47
C THR A 176 8.85 18.02 -10.40
N ALA A 177 9.09 16.71 -10.45
CA ALA A 177 9.98 16.05 -11.39
C ALA A 177 9.25 14.85 -12.03
N GLY A 178 9.34 14.77 -13.37
CA GLY A 178 8.42 13.96 -14.18
C GLY A 178 8.69 12.44 -14.17
N ASP A 179 9.89 12.00 -13.77
CA ASP A 179 10.26 10.59 -13.74
C ASP A 179 11.20 10.28 -12.56
N SER A 180 11.34 8.99 -12.22
CA SER A 180 12.12 8.54 -11.06
C SER A 180 13.59 8.92 -11.13
N HIS A 181 14.20 8.95 -12.34
CA HIS A 181 15.59 9.37 -12.51
C HIS A 181 15.76 10.85 -12.17
N LEU A 182 14.92 11.73 -12.74
CA LEU A 182 14.94 13.15 -12.44
C LEU A 182 14.59 13.43 -10.97
N GLN A 183 13.72 12.65 -10.35
CA GLN A 183 13.42 12.75 -8.93
C GLN A 183 14.65 12.46 -8.08
N LEU A 184 15.42 11.41 -8.40
CA LEU A 184 16.65 11.05 -7.70
C LEU A 184 17.72 12.12 -7.88
N VAL A 185 17.94 12.62 -9.11
CA VAL A 185 18.88 13.71 -9.39
C VAL A 185 18.49 14.96 -8.61
N THR A 186 17.21 15.35 -8.65
CA THR A 186 16.68 16.51 -7.91
C THR A 186 16.91 16.33 -6.41
N ALA A 187 16.59 15.16 -5.85
CA ALA A 187 16.80 14.87 -4.43
C ALA A 187 18.26 14.98 -3.99
N SER A 188 19.18 14.55 -4.86
CA SER A 188 20.63 14.62 -4.59
C SER A 188 21.19 16.07 -4.59
N LEU A 189 20.47 17.00 -5.21
CA LEU A 189 20.87 18.43 -5.32
C LEU A 189 20.12 19.34 -4.33
N MET A 190 19.29 18.76 -3.47
CA MET A 190 18.55 19.51 -2.43
C MET A 190 19.49 20.06 -1.37
N THR A 191 18.96 20.96 -0.58
CA THR A 191 19.64 21.60 0.55
C THR A 191 18.80 21.41 1.82
N PRO A 192 19.33 21.68 3.02
CA PRO A 192 18.56 21.63 4.28
C PRO A 192 17.36 22.60 4.33
N GLU A 193 17.30 23.58 3.43
CA GLU A 193 16.19 24.53 3.30
C GLU A 193 15.04 24.00 2.42
N ASP A 194 15.22 22.83 1.79
CA ASP A 194 14.24 22.24 0.88
C ASP A 194 13.42 21.17 1.60
N VAL A 195 12.21 20.95 1.08
CA VAL A 195 11.28 19.93 1.57
C VAL A 195 10.88 19.01 0.43
N VAL A 196 10.88 17.71 0.66
CA VAL A 196 10.23 16.72 -0.19
C VAL A 196 8.86 16.42 0.38
N LEU A 197 7.83 16.55 -0.45
CA LEU A 197 6.50 16.01 -0.21
C LEU A 197 6.34 14.81 -1.15
N PHE A 198 6.52 13.62 -0.65
CA PHE A 198 6.43 12.40 -1.45
C PHE A 198 5.10 11.69 -1.23
N VAL A 199 4.44 11.32 -2.33
CA VAL A 199 3.21 10.52 -2.30
C VAL A 199 3.54 9.09 -2.69
N SER A 200 3.29 8.15 -1.80
CA SER A 200 3.44 6.71 -2.07
C SER A 200 2.47 5.91 -1.20
N TYR A 201 1.57 5.16 -1.83
CA TYR A 201 0.60 4.35 -1.10
C TYR A 201 1.28 3.30 -0.21
N SER A 202 2.16 2.49 -0.79
CA SER A 202 2.86 1.41 -0.08
C SER A 202 3.97 1.90 0.85
N GLY A 203 4.55 3.07 0.58
CA GLY A 203 5.72 3.55 1.28
C GLY A 203 6.94 2.64 1.18
N ALA A 204 6.99 1.73 0.19
CA ALA A 204 8.00 0.68 0.07
C ALA A 204 8.65 0.56 -1.32
N THR A 205 8.26 1.37 -2.29
CA THR A 205 8.78 1.33 -3.65
C THR A 205 10.28 1.64 -3.66
N ARG A 206 11.07 0.83 -4.36
CA ARG A 206 12.53 0.91 -4.38
C ARG A 206 13.04 2.30 -4.79
N ASP A 207 12.57 2.81 -5.93
CA ASP A 207 13.02 4.09 -6.48
C ASP A 207 12.65 5.26 -5.55
N MET A 208 11.48 5.19 -4.90
CA MET A 208 11.09 6.15 -3.86
C MET A 208 12.09 6.12 -2.70
N LEU A 209 12.42 4.92 -2.17
CA LEU A 209 13.36 4.79 -1.06
C LEU A 209 14.75 5.32 -1.40
N GLU A 210 15.22 5.11 -2.63
CA GLU A 210 16.48 5.68 -3.13
C GLU A 210 16.41 7.21 -3.17
N THR A 211 15.30 7.77 -3.67
CA THR A 211 15.06 9.22 -3.72
C THR A 211 15.00 9.84 -2.32
N LEU A 212 14.27 9.21 -1.38
CA LEU A 212 14.18 9.70 0.01
C LEU A 212 15.53 9.64 0.74
N ARG A 213 16.34 8.59 0.51
CA ARG A 213 17.70 8.50 1.08
C ARG A 213 18.61 9.60 0.52
N ALA A 214 18.52 9.90 -0.78
CA ALA A 214 19.28 10.99 -1.39
C ALA A 214 18.87 12.34 -0.81
N ALA A 215 17.58 12.64 -0.69
CA ALA A 215 17.07 13.85 -0.07
C ALA A 215 17.55 13.99 1.38
N LYS A 216 17.47 12.90 2.16
CA LYS A 216 17.94 12.87 3.55
C LYS A 216 19.45 13.09 3.67
N ALA A 217 20.24 12.49 2.78
CA ALA A 217 21.68 12.70 2.72
C ALA A 217 22.04 14.17 2.35
N ALA A 218 21.23 14.81 1.53
CA ALA A 218 21.34 16.24 1.21
C ALA A 218 20.86 17.17 2.35
N GLY A 219 20.28 16.63 3.41
CA GLY A 219 19.77 17.37 4.57
C GLY A 219 18.34 17.90 4.43
N ALA A 220 17.67 17.64 3.31
CA ALA A 220 16.30 18.07 3.09
C ALA A 220 15.32 17.37 4.04
N LYS A 221 14.23 18.05 4.36
CA LYS A 221 13.14 17.50 5.19
C LYS A 221 12.17 16.71 4.34
N ILE A 222 11.65 15.62 4.90
CA ILE A 222 10.80 14.67 4.19
C ILE A 222 9.42 14.62 4.84
N ILE A 223 8.39 14.93 4.05
CA ILE A 223 6.98 14.68 4.36
C ILE A 223 6.53 13.53 3.45
N LEU A 224 6.06 12.44 4.03
CA LEU A 224 5.55 11.29 3.26
C LEU A 224 4.04 11.19 3.44
N LEU A 225 3.31 11.19 2.32
CA LEU A 225 1.91 10.77 2.27
C LEU A 225 1.88 9.28 1.95
N THR A 226 1.37 8.46 2.87
CA THR A 226 1.34 7.01 2.72
C THR A 226 0.13 6.39 3.40
N HIS A 227 -0.21 5.16 3.01
CA HIS A 227 -1.24 4.40 3.72
C HIS A 227 -0.67 3.68 4.95
N TYR A 228 0.62 3.33 4.94
CA TYR A 228 1.24 2.46 5.94
C TYR A 228 2.23 3.22 6.82
N GLU A 229 1.88 3.39 8.10
CA GLU A 229 2.70 4.08 9.10
C GLU A 229 4.05 3.39 9.34
N ASP A 230 4.07 2.06 9.31
CA ASP A 230 5.29 1.27 9.56
C ASP A 230 6.12 1.00 8.29
N SER A 231 5.80 1.64 7.17
CA SER A 231 6.52 1.42 5.91
C SER A 231 8.00 1.83 6.00
N PRO A 232 8.86 1.24 5.14
CA PRO A 232 10.26 1.67 5.06
C PRO A 232 10.44 3.16 4.74
N GLY A 233 9.54 3.74 3.96
CA GLY A 233 9.52 5.17 3.65
C GLY A 233 9.15 6.02 4.86
N ALA A 234 8.19 5.58 5.67
CA ALA A 234 7.79 6.26 6.90
C ALA A 234 8.95 6.38 7.90
N LYS A 235 9.81 5.36 7.99
CA LYS A 235 11.02 5.39 8.84
C LYS A 235 12.09 6.37 8.35
N LEU A 236 12.04 6.78 7.09
CA LEU A 236 12.93 7.80 6.52
C LEU A 236 12.35 9.21 6.64
N ALA A 237 11.03 9.34 6.72
CA ALA A 237 10.34 10.60 6.75
C ALA A 237 10.52 11.33 8.10
N ASP A 238 10.52 12.67 8.06
CA ASP A 238 10.44 13.51 9.25
C ASP A 238 8.99 13.64 9.72
N ILE A 239 8.03 13.60 8.77
CA ILE A 239 6.59 13.63 9.04
C ILE A 239 5.88 12.64 8.11
N CYS A 240 4.98 11.83 8.68
CA CYS A 240 4.05 11.00 7.92
C CYS A 240 2.64 11.57 8.00
N LEU A 241 1.98 11.67 6.84
CA LEU A 241 0.57 11.96 6.73
C LEU A 241 -0.13 10.72 6.19
N LEU A 242 -1.02 10.14 7.00
CA LEU A 242 -1.69 8.89 6.65
C LEU A 242 -2.97 9.17 5.88
N TYR A 243 -3.18 8.42 4.82
CA TYR A 243 -4.42 8.47 4.04
C TYR A 243 -4.90 7.07 3.66
N THR A 244 -6.17 6.95 3.37
CA THR A 244 -6.77 5.74 2.77
C THR A 244 -7.08 5.99 1.30
N SER A 245 -7.01 4.95 0.48
CA SER A 245 -7.32 5.02 -0.94
C SER A 245 -8.27 3.88 -1.32
N PRO A 246 -9.26 4.12 -2.19
CA PRO A 246 -10.09 3.05 -2.74
C PRO A 246 -9.38 2.28 -3.84
N SER A 247 -8.19 2.72 -4.25
CA SER A 247 -7.47 2.10 -5.37
C SER A 247 -6.74 0.84 -4.91
N PRO A 248 -6.96 -0.31 -5.58
CA PRO A 248 -6.21 -1.54 -5.34
C PRO A 248 -4.82 -1.52 -6.01
N ARG A 249 -4.40 -0.39 -6.56
CA ARG A 249 -3.18 -0.29 -7.36
C ARG A 249 -2.12 0.50 -6.63
N ASP A 250 -1.39 -0.13 -5.75
CA ASP A 250 0.01 0.27 -5.49
C ASP A 250 0.75 -0.85 -4.78
#